data_70a40072faefd877757afeafdf511bed
#
_entry.id   70a40072faefd877757afeafdf511bed
#
_cell.length_a   1.000
_cell.length_b   1.000
_cell.length_c   1.000
_cell.angle_alpha   90.00
_cell.angle_beta   90.00
_cell.angle_gamma   90.00
#
_symmetry.space_group_name_H-M   'P 1'
#
loop_
_entity.id
_entity.type
_entity.pdbx_description
1 polymer ?
#
loop_
_entity_poly.entity_id
_entity_poly.type
_entity_poly.pdbx_seq_one_letter_code
_entity_poly.pdbx_strand_id
1 'polypeptide(L)'
;MTAGEGSDDELLRRVGRGDRAAFDTYYERNAAWLAVRIRRRCGGDAELTADVLQETFIAVWRAAGSYAGNGQSGGWLWAIATRRLIDAHRRRVVRGVNVGEPDDERAIAPAPSAEDEALASTYGAELATALDRLSPELRAVLQATVLDGFTVRETAILLDVPEGTVKSRAVRARRQLREALS
;
A
#
# COMPACT_ATOMS: atom_id res chain seq x y z
N MET A 1 11.68 -7.40 30.77
CA MET A 1 10.21 -7.38 30.67
C MET A 1 9.88 -6.65 29.40
N THR A 2 9.79 -7.38 28.29
CA THR A 2 9.47 -6.84 26.95
C THR A 2 7.95 -6.60 26.88
N ALA A 3 7.56 -5.34 27.06
CA ALA A 3 6.18 -4.93 26.90
C ALA A 3 5.87 -4.83 25.39
N GLY A 4 4.96 -5.70 24.90
CA GLY A 4 4.13 -5.35 23.78
C GLY A 4 4.34 -6.05 22.44
N GLU A 5 4.36 -7.36 22.42
CA GLU A 5 4.17 -8.14 21.18
C GLU A 5 2.68 -8.30 20.81
N GLY A 6 1.94 -7.22 20.79
CA GLY A 6 0.60 -7.22 20.19
C GLY A 6 0.71 -7.29 18.67
N SER A 7 -0.27 -7.91 17.99
CA SER A 7 -0.39 -7.82 16.54
C SER A 7 -0.58 -6.36 16.11
N ASP A 8 -0.29 -6.04 14.85
CA ASP A 8 -0.51 -4.70 14.31
C ASP A 8 -1.98 -4.25 14.46
N ASP A 9 -2.92 -5.19 14.41
CA ASP A 9 -4.34 -4.93 14.68
C ASP A 9 -4.58 -4.49 16.11
N GLU A 10 -3.88 -5.10 17.08
CA GLU A 10 -3.97 -4.71 18.50
C GLU A 10 -3.34 -3.34 18.71
N LEU A 11 -2.18 -3.08 18.10
CA LEU A 11 -1.54 -1.78 18.15
C LEU A 11 -2.47 -0.69 17.57
N LEU A 12 -3.08 -0.91 16.41
CA LEU A 12 -4.02 0.04 15.82
C LEU A 12 -5.25 0.31 16.69
N ARG A 13 -5.79 -0.72 17.35
CA ARG A 13 -6.88 -0.54 18.31
C ARG A 13 -6.48 0.33 19.51
N ARG A 14 -5.26 0.18 20.01
CA ARG A 14 -4.70 1.01 21.08
C ARG A 14 -4.44 2.43 20.61
N VAL A 15 -3.87 2.60 19.40
CA VAL A 15 -3.68 3.92 18.76
C VAL A 15 -5.03 4.65 18.63
N GLY A 16 -6.08 3.94 18.23
CA GLY A 16 -7.43 4.51 18.14
C GLY A 16 -8.01 5.01 19.48
N ARG A 17 -7.42 4.59 20.61
CA ARG A 17 -7.72 5.08 21.97
C ARG A 17 -6.75 6.17 22.46
N GLY A 18 -5.84 6.62 21.58
CA GLY A 18 -4.86 7.65 21.90
C GLY A 18 -3.55 7.15 22.52
N ASP A 19 -3.26 5.86 22.45
CA ASP A 19 -2.03 5.28 23.01
C ASP A 19 -0.82 5.59 22.11
N ARG A 20 0.03 6.53 22.56
CA ARG A 20 1.24 6.94 21.85
C ARG A 20 2.29 5.83 21.77
N ALA A 21 2.49 5.07 22.85
CA ALA A 21 3.48 4.00 22.85
C ALA A 21 3.13 2.90 21.85
N ALA A 22 1.84 2.59 21.69
CA ALA A 22 1.37 1.69 20.66
C ALA A 22 1.60 2.26 19.26
N PHE A 23 1.46 3.57 19.07
CA PHE A 23 1.78 4.21 17.79
C PHE A 23 3.26 4.16 17.46
N ASP A 24 4.13 4.46 18.43
CA ASP A 24 5.58 4.39 18.24
C ASP A 24 6.01 2.97 17.83
N THR A 25 5.49 1.95 18.52
CA THR A 25 5.75 0.54 18.15
C THR A 25 5.23 0.20 16.75
N TYR A 26 4.02 0.67 16.40
CA TYR A 26 3.45 0.45 15.07
C TYR A 26 4.27 1.14 13.98
N TYR A 27 4.74 2.37 14.24
CA TYR A 27 5.62 3.12 13.35
C TYR A 27 6.93 2.36 13.12
N GLU A 28 7.63 1.96 14.18
CA GLU A 28 8.91 1.24 14.11
C GLU A 28 8.82 -0.03 13.26
N ARG A 29 7.72 -0.79 13.40
CA ARG A 29 7.50 -2.01 12.63
C ARG A 29 7.22 -1.77 11.14
N ASN A 30 6.55 -0.69 10.84
CA ASN A 30 5.97 -0.49 9.51
C ASN A 30 6.68 0.56 8.65
N ALA A 31 7.43 1.50 9.26
CA ALA A 31 8.00 2.64 8.53
C ALA A 31 9.03 2.22 7.48
N ALA A 32 9.88 1.24 7.78
CA ALA A 32 10.98 0.86 6.90
C ALA A 32 10.45 0.27 5.56
N TRP A 33 9.59 -0.75 5.63
CA TRP A 33 9.04 -1.36 4.42
C TRP A 33 8.14 -0.38 3.65
N LEU A 34 7.39 0.45 4.36
CA LEU A 34 6.52 1.46 3.76
C LEU A 34 7.34 2.52 3.02
N ALA A 35 8.43 3.01 3.63
CA ALA A 35 9.34 3.98 3.00
C ALA A 35 9.94 3.45 1.70
N VAL A 36 10.41 2.20 1.68
CA VAL A 36 10.93 1.55 0.46
C VAL A 36 9.86 1.53 -0.64
N ARG A 37 8.63 1.19 -0.28
CA ARG A 37 7.53 1.08 -1.22
C ARG A 37 7.07 2.44 -1.76
N ILE A 38 7.02 3.47 -0.90
CA ILE A 38 6.73 4.86 -1.28
C ILE A 38 7.85 5.38 -2.20
N ARG A 39 9.12 5.18 -1.85
CA ARG A 39 10.27 5.66 -2.60
C ARG A 39 10.27 5.18 -4.05
N ARG A 40 9.92 3.90 -4.27
CA ARG A 40 9.76 3.35 -5.64
C ARG A 40 8.70 4.10 -6.45
N ARG A 41 7.65 4.58 -5.80
CA ARG A 41 6.55 5.34 -6.44
C ARG A 41 6.86 6.82 -6.59
N CYS A 42 7.83 7.33 -5.85
CA CYS A 42 8.32 8.70 -5.94
C CYS A 42 9.50 8.86 -6.92
N GLY A 43 9.84 7.83 -7.72
CA GLY A 43 11.01 7.89 -8.63
C GLY A 43 12.33 8.10 -7.89
N GLY A 44 12.46 7.61 -6.64
CA GLY A 44 13.66 7.78 -5.83
C GLY A 44 13.78 9.12 -5.09
N ASP A 45 12.84 10.05 -5.28
CA ASP A 45 12.83 11.37 -4.61
C ASP A 45 12.71 11.18 -3.09
N ALA A 46 13.79 11.51 -2.37
CA ALA A 46 13.90 11.30 -0.94
C ALA A 46 13.02 12.27 -0.13
N GLU A 47 12.92 13.53 -0.57
CA GLU A 47 12.13 14.57 0.09
C GLU A 47 10.63 14.24 -0.03
N LEU A 48 10.17 13.94 -1.25
CA LEU A 48 8.80 13.52 -1.47
C LEU A 48 8.45 12.23 -0.71
N THR A 49 9.39 11.29 -0.64
CA THR A 49 9.22 10.05 0.12
C THR A 49 9.01 10.33 1.61
N ALA A 50 9.83 11.20 2.19
CA ALA A 50 9.73 11.57 3.59
C ALA A 50 8.41 12.29 3.89
N ASP A 51 7.99 13.22 3.04
CA ASP A 51 6.73 13.94 3.19
C ASP A 51 5.53 12.99 3.13
N VAL A 52 5.47 12.11 2.13
CA VAL A 52 4.39 11.13 1.98
C VAL A 52 4.35 10.16 3.16
N LEU A 53 5.51 9.70 3.63
CA LEU A 53 5.61 8.81 4.79
C LEU A 53 5.06 9.49 6.04
N GLN A 54 5.48 10.73 6.31
CA GLN A 54 5.02 11.52 7.44
C GLN A 54 3.50 11.76 7.38
N GLU A 55 2.99 12.24 6.24
CA GLU A 55 1.55 12.46 6.05
C GLU A 55 0.75 11.16 6.24
N THR A 56 1.30 10.02 5.83
CA THR A 56 0.68 8.71 6.00
C THR A 56 0.53 8.36 7.47
N PHE A 57 1.58 8.47 8.28
CA PHE A 57 1.49 8.13 9.71
C PHE A 57 0.67 9.14 10.51
N ILE A 58 0.64 10.42 10.12
CA ILE A 58 -0.33 11.39 10.68
C ILE A 58 -1.78 10.94 10.37
N ALA A 59 -2.04 10.46 9.16
CA ALA A 59 -3.36 9.97 8.80
C ALA A 59 -3.70 8.65 9.54
N VAL A 60 -2.74 7.76 9.74
CA VAL A 60 -2.89 6.56 10.58
C VAL A 60 -3.33 6.94 11.99
N TRP A 61 -2.62 7.87 12.63
CA TRP A 61 -2.98 8.33 13.98
C TRP A 61 -4.43 8.83 14.07
N ARG A 62 -4.86 9.58 13.06
CA ARG A 62 -6.22 10.15 13.02
C ARG A 62 -7.30 9.11 12.69
N ALA A 63 -6.97 8.10 11.90
CA ALA A 63 -7.92 7.14 11.35
C ALA A 63 -7.94 5.79 12.11
N ALA A 64 -7.00 5.54 13.02
CA ALA A 64 -6.87 4.26 13.70
C ALA A 64 -8.15 3.82 14.44
N GLY A 65 -8.94 4.78 14.97
CA GLY A 65 -10.22 4.49 15.62
C GLY A 65 -11.30 3.93 14.67
N SER A 66 -11.14 4.09 13.36
CA SER A 66 -12.05 3.54 12.34
C SER A 66 -11.55 2.23 11.71
N TYR A 67 -10.39 1.73 12.14
CA TYR A 67 -9.86 0.47 11.64
C TYR A 67 -10.70 -0.72 12.10
N ALA A 68 -11.14 -1.55 11.15
CA ALA A 68 -12.08 -2.64 11.43
C ALA A 68 -11.47 -3.85 12.17
N GLY A 69 -10.14 -3.90 12.35
CA GLY A 69 -9.45 -4.96 13.09
C GLY A 69 -9.60 -6.36 12.44
N ASN A 70 -9.56 -6.42 11.12
CA ASN A 70 -9.84 -7.64 10.34
C ASN A 70 -8.58 -8.39 9.87
N GLY A 71 -7.42 -8.17 10.50
CA GLY A 71 -6.16 -8.82 10.14
C GLY A 71 -5.50 -8.28 8.88
N GLN A 72 -5.95 -7.14 8.35
CA GLN A 72 -5.43 -6.54 7.11
C GLN A 72 -4.75 -5.18 7.34
N SER A 73 -4.06 -5.03 8.48
CA SER A 73 -3.39 -3.78 8.88
C SER A 73 -2.43 -3.25 7.81
N GLY A 74 -1.63 -4.11 7.19
CA GLY A 74 -0.69 -3.73 6.13
C GLY A 74 -1.40 -3.21 4.87
N GLY A 75 -2.48 -3.86 4.46
CA GLY A 75 -3.31 -3.40 3.33
C GLY A 75 -4.01 -2.07 3.61
N TRP A 76 -4.49 -1.89 4.82
CA TRP A 76 -5.11 -0.63 5.26
C TRP A 76 -4.08 0.52 5.31
N LEU A 77 -2.89 0.26 5.88
CA LEU A 77 -1.79 1.23 5.89
C LEU A 77 -1.38 1.63 4.47
N TRP A 78 -1.24 0.64 3.57
CA TRP A 78 -0.90 0.90 2.18
C TRP A 78 -1.99 1.71 1.46
N ALA A 79 -3.25 1.48 1.72
CA ALA A 79 -4.34 2.28 1.14
C ALA A 79 -4.28 3.76 1.57
N ILE A 80 -3.89 4.03 2.83
CA ILE A 80 -3.66 5.40 3.31
C ILE A 80 -2.45 6.01 2.57
N ALA A 81 -1.33 5.30 2.52
CA ALA A 81 -0.11 5.76 1.85
C ALA A 81 -0.35 6.09 0.37
N THR A 82 -1.08 5.24 -0.32
CA THR A 82 -1.42 5.43 -1.73
C THR A 82 -2.22 6.71 -1.96
N ARG A 83 -3.18 7.01 -1.10
CA ARG A 83 -3.93 8.28 -1.18
C ARG A 83 -2.99 9.48 -1.00
N ARG A 84 -2.05 9.42 -0.05
CA ARG A 84 -1.06 10.50 0.15
C ARG A 84 -0.13 10.66 -1.04
N LEU A 85 0.29 9.55 -1.67
CA LEU A 85 1.06 9.57 -2.91
C LEU A 85 0.32 10.32 -4.02
N ILE A 86 -0.94 9.96 -4.28
CA ILE A 86 -1.76 10.61 -5.31
C ILE A 86 -1.91 12.10 -5.01
N ASP A 87 -2.23 12.46 -3.77
CA ASP A 87 -2.37 13.87 -3.36
C ASP A 87 -1.07 14.64 -3.55
N ALA A 88 0.08 14.03 -3.24
CA ALA A 88 1.40 14.63 -3.42
C ALA A 88 1.73 14.83 -4.91
N HIS A 89 1.47 13.83 -5.75
CA HIS A 89 1.66 13.97 -7.21
C HIS A 89 0.76 15.04 -7.81
N ARG A 90 -0.52 15.10 -7.43
CA ARG A 90 -1.44 16.16 -7.89
C ARG A 90 -0.94 17.55 -7.50
N ARG A 91 -0.46 17.72 -6.26
CA ARG A 91 0.12 19.00 -5.80
C ARG A 91 1.34 19.41 -6.63
N ARG A 92 2.19 18.46 -7.03
CA ARG A 92 3.37 18.73 -7.88
C ARG A 92 2.98 19.14 -9.30
N VAL A 93 2.04 18.44 -9.91
CA VAL A 93 1.53 18.80 -11.26
C VAL A 93 0.96 20.22 -11.25
N VAL A 94 0.17 20.58 -10.24
CA VAL A 94 -0.40 21.93 -10.11
C VAL A 94 0.70 23.01 -9.94
N ARG A 95 1.81 22.65 -9.29
CA ARG A 95 2.95 23.57 -9.09
C ARG A 95 3.91 23.64 -10.30
N GLY A 96 3.62 22.95 -11.41
CA GLY A 96 4.45 22.97 -12.61
C GLY A 96 5.82 22.27 -12.46
N VAL A 97 6.01 21.47 -11.42
CA VAL A 97 7.20 20.64 -11.27
C VAL A 97 7.04 19.44 -12.18
N ASN A 98 7.92 19.29 -13.18
CA ASN A 98 7.95 18.11 -14.04
C ASN A 98 8.04 16.84 -13.17
N VAL A 99 6.95 16.10 -13.15
CA VAL A 99 6.95 14.75 -12.60
C VAL A 99 7.63 13.88 -13.65
N GLY A 100 8.87 13.51 -13.42
CA GLY A 100 9.52 12.47 -14.21
C GLY A 100 8.60 11.25 -14.24
N GLU A 101 8.44 10.65 -15.42
CA GLU A 101 7.76 9.36 -15.54
C GLU A 101 8.34 8.39 -14.52
N PRO A 102 7.51 7.53 -13.89
CA PRO A 102 8.03 6.52 -13.00
C PRO A 102 8.99 5.63 -13.78
N ASP A 103 10.27 5.76 -13.48
CA ASP A 103 11.33 4.99 -14.09
C ASP A 103 11.13 3.52 -13.70
N ASP A 104 10.79 2.69 -14.64
CA ASP A 104 10.54 1.25 -14.49
C ASP A 104 11.87 0.45 -14.35
N GLU A 105 13.00 1.17 -14.22
CA GLU A 105 14.30 0.58 -14.06
C GLU A 105 14.86 0.68 -12.63
N ARG A 106 14.84 -0.45 -11.94
CA ARG A 106 15.81 -0.93 -10.94
C ARG A 106 16.49 0.12 -10.04
N ALA A 107 15.79 0.65 -9.07
CA ALA A 107 16.46 1.14 -7.87
C ALA A 107 16.83 -0.07 -6.98
N ILE A 108 18.12 -0.38 -6.93
CA ILE A 108 18.71 -1.37 -6.03
C ILE A 108 18.41 -0.95 -4.59
N ALA A 109 17.48 -1.64 -3.94
CA ALA A 109 17.27 -1.54 -2.50
C ALA A 109 18.46 -2.18 -1.78
N PRO A 110 18.84 -1.73 -0.55
CA PRO A 110 19.75 -2.51 0.28
C PRO A 110 19.18 -3.91 0.42
N ALA A 111 20.05 -4.92 0.26
CA ALA A 111 19.68 -6.33 0.24
C ALA A 111 18.90 -6.69 1.52
N PRO A 112 17.71 -7.30 1.39
CA PRO A 112 17.01 -7.89 2.52
C PRO A 112 17.87 -9.04 3.10
N SER A 113 17.64 -9.39 4.36
CA SER A 113 18.33 -10.56 4.94
C SER A 113 17.94 -11.84 4.19
N ALA A 114 18.81 -12.83 4.17
CA ALA A 114 18.57 -14.09 3.43
C ALA A 114 17.26 -14.79 3.86
N GLU A 115 16.81 -14.59 5.10
CA GLU A 115 15.51 -15.09 5.61
C GLU A 115 14.33 -14.30 5.02
N ASP A 116 14.44 -12.97 4.92
CA ASP A 116 13.40 -12.13 4.32
C ASP A 116 13.31 -12.37 2.80
N GLU A 117 14.43 -12.67 2.13
CA GLU A 117 14.44 -13.05 0.71
C GLU A 117 13.80 -14.42 0.48
N ALA A 118 14.02 -15.40 1.34
CA ALA A 118 13.42 -16.72 1.22
C ALA A 118 11.90 -16.68 1.43
N LEU A 119 11.42 -15.94 2.45
CA LEU A 119 9.97 -15.74 2.67
C LEU A 119 9.34 -14.92 1.54
N ALA A 120 9.96 -13.80 1.16
CA ALA A 120 9.46 -12.96 0.08
C ALA A 120 9.46 -13.66 -1.28
N SER A 121 10.42 -14.58 -1.54
CA SER A 121 10.46 -15.34 -2.79
C SER A 121 9.37 -16.40 -2.86
N THR A 122 9.06 -17.07 -1.75
CA THR A 122 8.02 -18.12 -1.72
C THR A 122 6.61 -17.52 -1.84
N TYR A 123 6.27 -16.55 -1.00
CA TYR A 123 4.97 -15.85 -1.10
C TYR A 123 4.88 -14.97 -2.35
N GLY A 124 6.01 -14.42 -2.84
CA GLY A 124 6.06 -13.65 -4.07
C GLY A 124 5.79 -14.49 -5.31
N ALA A 125 6.31 -15.71 -5.37
CA ALA A 125 6.09 -16.63 -6.50
C ALA A 125 4.64 -17.15 -6.54
N GLU A 126 4.07 -17.49 -5.39
CA GLU A 126 2.66 -17.91 -5.30
C GLU A 126 1.71 -16.76 -5.67
N LEU A 127 1.96 -15.56 -5.17
CA LEU A 127 1.18 -14.38 -5.52
C LEU A 127 1.32 -14.02 -7.01
N ALA A 128 2.53 -14.08 -7.58
CA ALA A 128 2.75 -13.85 -9.00
C ALA A 128 1.97 -14.86 -9.84
N THR A 129 2.04 -16.14 -9.48
CA THR A 129 1.27 -17.21 -10.14
C THR A 129 -0.24 -16.97 -10.03
N ALA A 130 -0.73 -16.55 -8.86
CA ALA A 130 -2.14 -16.25 -8.65
C ALA A 130 -2.60 -15.03 -9.46
N LEU A 131 -1.74 -14.00 -9.56
CA LEU A 131 -2.00 -12.82 -10.40
C LEU A 131 -2.03 -13.19 -11.89
N ASP A 132 -1.17 -14.10 -12.33
CA ASP A 132 -1.12 -14.57 -13.72
C ASP A 132 -2.37 -15.38 -14.14
N ARG A 133 -3.06 -15.97 -13.19
CA ARG A 133 -4.33 -16.68 -13.43
C ARG A 133 -5.54 -15.74 -13.55
N LEU A 134 -5.41 -14.46 -13.16
CA LEU A 134 -6.48 -13.50 -13.36
C LEU A 134 -6.64 -13.16 -14.84
N SER A 135 -7.88 -12.91 -15.27
CA SER A 135 -8.12 -12.36 -16.60
C SER A 135 -7.45 -10.96 -16.71
N PRO A 136 -7.05 -10.53 -17.92
CA PRO A 136 -6.42 -9.22 -18.13
C PRO A 136 -7.23 -8.07 -17.54
N GLU A 137 -8.55 -8.10 -17.62
CA GLU A 137 -9.45 -7.06 -17.11
C GLU A 137 -9.48 -7.02 -15.57
N LEU A 138 -9.44 -8.19 -14.92
CA LEU A 138 -9.39 -8.28 -13.46
C LEU A 138 -8.02 -7.82 -12.94
N ARG A 139 -6.96 -8.21 -13.64
CA ARG A 139 -5.59 -7.79 -13.32
C ARG A 139 -5.44 -6.28 -13.47
N ALA A 140 -5.92 -5.67 -14.58
CA ALA A 140 -5.86 -4.24 -14.81
C ALA A 140 -6.58 -3.44 -13.70
N VAL A 141 -7.78 -3.86 -13.30
CA VAL A 141 -8.51 -3.22 -12.21
C VAL A 141 -7.78 -3.37 -10.87
N LEU A 142 -7.21 -4.54 -10.59
CA LEU A 142 -6.46 -4.78 -9.36
C LEU A 142 -5.19 -3.94 -9.33
N GLN A 143 -4.46 -3.89 -10.45
CA GLN A 143 -3.29 -3.03 -10.64
C GLN A 143 -3.64 -1.58 -10.33
N ALA A 144 -4.61 -1.03 -11.06
CA ALA A 144 -5.00 0.37 -10.92
C ALA A 144 -5.47 0.70 -9.50
N THR A 145 -6.32 -0.14 -8.89
CA THR A 145 -6.93 0.18 -7.58
C THR A 145 -6.04 -0.16 -6.37
N VAL A 146 -5.18 -1.17 -6.46
CA VAL A 146 -4.37 -1.66 -5.32
C VAL A 146 -2.91 -1.27 -5.46
N LEU A 147 -2.32 -1.43 -6.64
CA LEU A 147 -0.90 -1.14 -6.84
C LEU A 147 -0.68 0.33 -7.17
N ASP A 148 -1.49 0.90 -8.06
CA ASP A 148 -1.35 2.28 -8.52
C ASP A 148 -2.17 3.27 -7.68
N GLY A 149 -3.12 2.75 -6.90
CA GLY A 149 -3.88 3.50 -5.89
C GLY A 149 -4.91 4.46 -6.46
N PHE A 150 -5.34 4.24 -7.71
CA PHE A 150 -6.44 5.01 -8.29
C PHE A 150 -7.76 4.73 -7.55
N THR A 151 -8.56 5.77 -7.40
CA THR A 151 -9.94 5.62 -6.95
C THR A 151 -10.75 4.84 -7.98
N VAL A 152 -11.90 4.30 -7.57
CA VAL A 152 -12.83 3.64 -8.50
C VAL A 152 -13.18 4.52 -9.69
N ARG A 153 -13.40 5.82 -9.46
CA ARG A 153 -13.71 6.79 -10.50
C ARG A 153 -12.55 7.00 -11.47
N GLU A 154 -11.33 7.16 -10.97
CA GLU A 154 -10.13 7.32 -11.78
C GLU A 154 -9.84 6.05 -12.58
N THR A 155 -9.98 4.88 -11.95
CA THR A 155 -9.85 3.59 -12.63
C THR A 155 -10.90 3.42 -13.73
N ALA A 156 -12.13 3.87 -13.51
CA ALA A 156 -13.19 3.84 -14.50
C ALA A 156 -12.83 4.67 -15.74
N ILE A 157 -12.29 5.87 -15.53
CA ILE A 157 -11.81 6.75 -16.62
C ILE A 157 -10.60 6.12 -17.32
N LEU A 158 -9.62 5.62 -16.56
CA LEU A 158 -8.39 5.05 -17.09
C LEU A 158 -8.64 3.82 -17.99
N LEU A 159 -9.58 2.95 -17.56
CA LEU A 159 -9.89 1.70 -18.26
C LEU A 159 -11.09 1.81 -19.20
N ASP A 160 -11.67 3.01 -19.34
CA ASP A 160 -12.88 3.28 -20.13
C ASP A 160 -14.03 2.29 -19.83
N VAL A 161 -14.35 2.14 -18.56
CA VAL A 161 -15.44 1.28 -18.07
C VAL A 161 -16.27 1.97 -16.99
N PRO A 162 -17.56 1.62 -16.82
CA PRO A 162 -18.38 2.17 -15.74
C PRO A 162 -17.82 1.87 -14.34
N GLU A 163 -18.00 2.77 -13.38
CA GLU A 163 -17.57 2.59 -11.98
C GLU A 163 -18.12 1.29 -11.36
N GLY A 164 -19.36 0.91 -11.71
CA GLY A 164 -19.96 -0.36 -11.28
C GLY A 164 -19.19 -1.57 -11.78
N THR A 165 -18.64 -1.49 -12.99
CA THR A 165 -17.78 -2.54 -13.57
C THR A 165 -16.45 -2.62 -12.84
N VAL A 166 -15.84 -1.50 -12.48
CA VAL A 166 -14.61 -1.47 -11.65
C VAL A 166 -14.86 -2.15 -10.31
N LYS A 167 -15.94 -1.79 -9.61
CA LYS A 167 -16.31 -2.38 -8.32
C LYS A 167 -16.50 -3.89 -8.40
N SER A 168 -17.27 -4.36 -9.37
CA SER A 168 -17.55 -5.79 -9.56
C SER A 168 -16.30 -6.58 -9.94
N ARG A 169 -15.45 -6.05 -10.84
CA ARG A 169 -14.18 -6.65 -11.20
C ARG A 169 -13.20 -6.70 -10.03
N ALA A 170 -13.10 -5.64 -9.23
CA ALA A 170 -12.25 -5.60 -8.04
C ALA A 170 -12.66 -6.67 -7.00
N VAL A 171 -13.97 -6.85 -6.77
CA VAL A 171 -14.47 -7.89 -5.87
C VAL A 171 -14.14 -9.28 -6.41
N ARG A 172 -14.36 -9.53 -7.71
CA ARG A 172 -14.07 -10.82 -8.35
C ARG A 172 -12.56 -11.13 -8.32
N ALA A 173 -11.70 -10.15 -8.63
CA ALA A 173 -10.25 -10.32 -8.58
C ALA A 173 -9.75 -10.71 -7.18
N ARG A 174 -10.22 -10.00 -6.14
CA ARG A 174 -9.85 -10.33 -4.74
C ARG A 174 -10.33 -11.70 -4.31
N ARG A 175 -11.52 -12.13 -4.75
CA ARG A 175 -12.04 -13.48 -4.48
C ARG A 175 -11.14 -14.53 -5.11
N GLN A 176 -10.83 -14.42 -6.41
CA GLN A 176 -9.97 -15.37 -7.11
C GLN A 176 -8.56 -15.44 -6.52
N LEU A 177 -7.98 -14.30 -6.13
CA LEU A 177 -6.68 -14.30 -5.44
C LEU A 177 -6.75 -15.02 -4.10
N ARG A 178 -7.81 -14.81 -3.32
CA ARG A 178 -7.96 -15.49 -2.03
C ARG A 178 -8.11 -17.00 -2.20
N GLU A 179 -8.90 -17.44 -3.19
CA GLU A 179 -9.06 -18.84 -3.53
C GLU A 179 -7.76 -19.50 -4.04
N ALA A 180 -6.89 -18.74 -4.70
CA ALA A 180 -5.63 -19.23 -5.23
C ALA A 180 -4.50 -19.29 -4.19
N LEU A 181 -4.63 -18.55 -3.07
CA LEU A 181 -3.65 -18.47 -1.98
C LEU A 181 -4.10 -19.22 -0.71
N SER A 182 -5.22 -19.93 -0.76
CA SER A 182 -5.74 -20.78 0.31
C SER A 182 -5.32 -22.22 0.12
#